data_a8f03e6f3605f17cc5990a6fb0b1f9e2
#
_entry.id   a8f03e6f3605f17cc5990a6fb0b1f9e2
#
_cell.length_a   1.000
_cell.length_b   1.000
_cell.length_c   1.000
_cell.angle_alpha   90.00
_cell.angle_beta   90.00
_cell.angle_gamma   90.00
#
_symmetry.space_group_name_H-M   'P 1'
#
loop_
_entity.id
_entity.type
_entity.pdbx_description
1 polymer ?
#
loop_
_entity_poly.entity_id
_entity_poly.type
_entity_poly.pdbx_seq_one_letter_code
_entity_poly.pdbx_strand_id
1 'polypeptide(L)'
;MRPELTSHRPRPIRRLGQHFLIDNDILKRIVGYASLKHDDIVLEVGPGTGTLTSLIAETAGRVIAVEKDLRFVRLLHEKFESKDGIEVIHGDILRTSLPDFNKVVSNIPYYISSKFMLFLTKKKFEVCVLTLQKEFAQKINAENGHPGYGRITVAIQHQMDVKLLDQVSKESFKPRPKVESVIVTLKPKPNPYKVRDEVFFDNLVRDLFTQRRRHVKKVLVRYLESKMGIPYQDAFREVSLPNLRVCEMTVRQFEQLSDELCGALAKSNLREQMIQTRTNELDKK
;
A
#
# COMPACT_ATOMS: atom_id res chain seq x y z
N MET A 1 -11.38 36.67 31.33
CA MET A 1 -11.11 37.04 29.92
C MET A 1 -10.26 35.96 29.32
N ARG A 2 -10.83 35.02 28.56
CA ARG A 2 -10.04 34.03 27.81
C ARG A 2 -9.59 34.74 26.52
N PRO A 3 -8.30 34.65 26.12
CA PRO A 3 -7.87 35.22 24.85
C PRO A 3 -8.60 34.50 23.71
N GLU A 4 -9.22 35.25 22.81
CA GLU A 4 -9.75 34.76 21.55
C GLU A 4 -8.61 34.07 20.78
N LEU A 5 -8.59 32.75 20.77
CA LEU A 5 -7.71 31.94 19.96
C LEU A 5 -8.13 32.11 18.50
N THR A 6 -7.54 33.09 17.82
CA THR A 6 -7.55 33.13 16.37
C THR A 6 -6.79 31.89 15.88
N SER A 7 -7.53 30.81 15.67
CA SER A 7 -6.99 29.55 15.16
C SER A 7 -6.48 29.76 13.74
N HIS A 8 -5.23 30.21 13.62
CA HIS A 8 -4.55 30.29 12.32
C HIS A 8 -4.32 28.86 11.83
N ARG A 9 -5.22 28.36 10.97
CA ARG A 9 -5.03 27.06 10.29
C ARG A 9 -3.64 27.05 9.64
N PRO A 10 -2.79 26.05 9.93
CA PRO A 10 -1.46 25.97 9.32
C PRO A 10 -1.55 25.96 7.80
N ARG A 11 -0.71 26.77 7.15
CA ARG A 11 -0.67 26.78 5.68
C ARG A 11 -0.12 25.46 5.14
N PRO A 12 -0.71 24.89 4.07
CA PRO A 12 -0.23 23.67 3.46
C PRO A 12 1.22 23.80 2.97
N ILE A 13 2.02 22.76 3.19
CA ILE A 13 3.38 22.68 2.68
C ILE A 13 3.39 21.82 1.42
N ARG A 14 3.72 22.41 0.27
CA ARG A 14 3.79 21.71 -1.04
C ARG A 14 4.71 20.49 -1.01
N ARG A 15 5.86 20.60 -0.30
CA ARG A 15 6.84 19.51 -0.13
C ARG A 15 6.24 18.26 0.56
N LEU A 16 5.21 18.44 1.38
CA LEU A 16 4.51 17.36 2.08
C LEU A 16 3.31 16.84 1.29
N GLY A 17 3.08 17.32 0.07
CA GLY A 17 1.97 16.87 -0.79
C GLY A 17 0.60 17.06 -0.15
N GLN A 18 0.44 18.08 0.69
CA GLN A 18 -0.78 18.34 1.44
C GLN A 18 -1.87 18.90 0.53
N HIS A 19 -2.90 18.11 0.27
CA HIS A 19 -4.13 18.45 -0.43
C HIS A 19 -5.30 18.03 0.46
N PHE A 20 -5.92 19.00 1.14
CA PHE A 20 -7.03 18.73 2.06
C PHE A 20 -8.33 18.58 1.27
N LEU A 21 -9.02 17.49 1.47
CA LEU A 21 -10.36 17.27 0.92
C LEU A 21 -11.34 18.17 1.69
N ILE A 22 -12.02 19.07 0.95
CA ILE A 22 -12.94 20.08 1.50
C ILE A 22 -14.39 19.81 1.16
N ASP A 23 -14.65 18.84 0.32
CA ASP A 23 -15.98 18.43 -0.13
C ASP A 23 -16.61 17.46 0.90
N ASN A 24 -17.60 17.94 1.63
CA ASN A 24 -18.24 17.18 2.71
C ASN A 24 -19.01 15.95 2.19
N ASP A 25 -19.60 16.01 1.01
CA ASP A 25 -20.35 14.87 0.46
C ASP A 25 -19.40 13.73 0.08
N ILE A 26 -18.23 14.07 -0.44
CA ILE A 26 -17.17 13.09 -0.70
C ILE A 26 -16.64 12.50 0.61
N LEU A 27 -16.38 13.32 1.63
CA LEU A 27 -15.95 12.85 2.95
C LEU A 27 -16.95 11.87 3.56
N LYS A 28 -18.24 12.17 3.51
CA LYS A 28 -19.31 11.28 3.98
C LYS A 28 -19.34 9.96 3.19
N ARG A 29 -19.16 10.01 1.87
CA ARG A 29 -19.08 8.79 1.05
C ARG A 29 -17.87 7.92 1.42
N ILE A 30 -16.70 8.53 1.65
CA ILE A 30 -15.51 7.80 2.10
C ILE A 30 -15.80 7.03 3.39
N VAL A 31 -16.39 7.67 4.38
CA VAL A 31 -16.80 7.04 5.65
C VAL A 31 -17.85 5.95 5.41
N GLY A 32 -18.84 6.22 4.57
CA GLY A 32 -19.89 5.26 4.22
C GLY A 32 -19.36 3.96 3.59
N TYR A 33 -18.33 4.05 2.72
CA TYR A 33 -17.71 2.87 2.12
C TYR A 33 -16.96 1.99 3.14
N ALA A 34 -16.53 2.54 4.25
CA ALA A 34 -15.87 1.78 5.30
C ALA A 34 -16.84 0.99 6.18
N SER A 35 -18.16 1.30 6.12
CA SER A 35 -19.22 0.64 6.90
C SER A 35 -18.80 0.52 8.37
N LEU A 36 -18.51 1.68 8.99
CA LEU A 36 -17.99 1.76 10.35
C LEU A 36 -19.03 1.31 11.38
N LYS A 37 -18.53 0.78 12.50
CA LYS A 37 -19.29 0.35 13.67
C LYS A 37 -18.64 0.91 14.95
N HIS A 38 -19.38 0.88 16.07
CA HIS A 38 -18.89 1.38 17.36
C HIS A 38 -17.72 0.60 17.97
N ASP A 39 -17.48 -0.62 17.52
CA ASP A 39 -16.34 -1.45 17.95
C ASP A 39 -15.14 -1.33 17.03
N ASP A 40 -15.21 -0.55 15.95
CA ASP A 40 -14.09 -0.37 15.04
C ASP A 40 -13.01 0.54 15.62
N ILE A 41 -11.76 0.14 15.38
CA ILE A 41 -10.56 0.93 15.61
C ILE A 41 -10.01 1.33 14.23
N VAL A 42 -10.13 2.61 13.89
CA VAL A 42 -9.83 3.11 12.56
C VAL A 42 -8.49 3.83 12.53
N LEU A 43 -7.61 3.41 11.62
CA LEU A 43 -6.37 4.13 11.31
C LEU A 43 -6.65 5.20 10.26
N GLU A 44 -6.32 6.46 10.56
CA GLU A 44 -6.27 7.57 9.62
C GLU A 44 -4.83 8.08 9.45
N VAL A 45 -4.38 8.24 8.22
CA VAL A 45 -3.03 8.72 7.88
C VAL A 45 -3.09 10.10 7.28
N GLY A 46 -2.39 11.06 7.90
CA GLY A 46 -2.41 12.45 7.47
C GLY A 46 -3.76 13.13 7.67
N PRO A 47 -4.31 13.14 8.88
CA PRO A 47 -5.61 13.74 9.21
C PRO A 47 -5.67 15.24 8.89
N GLY A 48 -4.53 15.92 8.82
CA GLY A 48 -4.43 17.34 8.52
C GLY A 48 -5.28 18.20 9.45
N THR A 49 -6.36 18.80 8.93
CA THR A 49 -7.28 19.64 9.75
C THR A 49 -8.26 18.82 10.59
N GLY A 50 -8.24 17.50 10.51
CA GLY A 50 -9.11 16.61 11.27
C GLY A 50 -10.59 16.64 10.83
N THR A 51 -10.86 16.99 9.58
CA THR A 51 -12.24 16.99 9.06
C THR A 51 -12.74 15.55 8.88
N LEU A 52 -11.94 14.69 8.24
CA LEU A 52 -12.28 13.28 8.09
C LEU A 52 -12.25 12.56 9.44
N THR A 53 -11.27 12.86 10.31
CA THR A 53 -11.19 12.35 11.69
C THR A 53 -12.50 12.56 12.44
N SER A 54 -13.08 13.78 12.35
CA SER A 54 -14.34 14.09 13.02
C SER A 54 -15.49 13.19 12.55
N LEU A 55 -15.60 12.97 11.24
CA LEU A 55 -16.65 12.11 10.65
C LEU A 55 -16.45 10.64 11.00
N ILE A 56 -15.20 10.14 11.01
CA ILE A 56 -14.90 8.78 11.43
C ILE A 56 -15.32 8.58 12.89
N ALA A 57 -14.99 9.53 13.77
CA ALA A 57 -15.27 9.46 15.20
C ALA A 57 -16.76 9.60 15.57
N GLU A 58 -17.64 9.97 14.62
CA GLU A 58 -19.10 9.94 14.83
C GLU A 58 -19.64 8.51 14.95
N THR A 59 -18.93 7.52 14.40
CA THR A 59 -19.40 6.13 14.33
C THR A 59 -18.42 5.13 14.91
N ALA A 60 -17.11 5.30 14.66
CA ALA A 60 -16.08 4.39 15.14
C ALA A 60 -15.86 4.53 16.65
N GLY A 61 -15.52 3.43 17.31
CA GLY A 61 -15.20 3.44 18.75
C GLY A 61 -13.85 4.08 19.06
N ARG A 62 -12.89 3.98 18.14
CA ARG A 62 -11.58 4.63 18.29
C ARG A 62 -11.00 5.04 16.93
N VAL A 63 -10.34 6.21 16.91
CA VAL A 63 -9.59 6.69 15.74
C VAL A 63 -8.12 6.88 16.13
N ILE A 64 -7.22 6.24 15.40
CA ILE A 64 -5.77 6.42 15.51
C ILE A 64 -5.35 7.31 14.34
N ALA A 65 -5.10 8.59 14.62
CA ALA A 65 -4.78 9.62 13.64
C ALA A 65 -3.27 9.88 13.63
N VAL A 66 -2.55 9.42 12.59
CA VAL A 66 -1.09 9.57 12.48
C VAL A 66 -0.75 10.76 11.59
N GLU A 67 -0.15 11.81 12.17
CA GLU A 67 0.23 13.02 11.45
C GLU A 67 1.74 13.29 11.57
N LYS A 68 2.35 13.61 10.44
CA LYS A 68 3.78 13.88 10.37
C LYS A 68 4.14 15.34 10.62
N ASP A 69 3.22 16.25 10.34
CA ASP A 69 3.44 17.70 10.50
C ASP A 69 3.03 18.15 11.91
N LEU A 70 4.01 18.50 12.73
CA LEU A 70 3.80 18.92 14.12
C LEU A 70 2.79 20.08 14.27
N ARG A 71 2.64 20.94 13.26
CA ARG A 71 1.69 22.05 13.28
C ARG A 71 0.24 21.56 13.28
N PHE A 72 -0.03 20.49 12.48
CA PHE A 72 -1.34 19.84 12.47
C PHE A 72 -1.55 18.94 13.67
N VAL A 73 -0.50 18.31 14.19
CA VAL A 73 -0.58 17.57 15.46
C VAL A 73 -1.09 18.45 16.59
N ARG A 74 -0.53 19.67 16.76
CA ARG A 74 -1.00 20.64 17.77
C ARG A 74 -2.46 21.05 17.56
N LEU A 75 -2.81 21.38 16.32
CA LEU A 75 -4.19 21.72 15.98
C LEU A 75 -5.18 20.58 16.27
N LEU A 76 -4.77 19.33 16.01
CA LEU A 76 -5.62 18.15 16.27
C LEU A 76 -5.77 17.90 17.77
N HIS A 77 -4.71 18.04 18.56
CA HIS A 77 -4.81 17.96 20.02
C HIS A 77 -5.76 19.02 20.58
N GLU A 78 -5.64 20.29 20.17
CA GLU A 78 -6.58 21.34 20.57
C GLU A 78 -8.02 21.03 20.15
N LYS A 79 -8.19 20.57 18.90
CA LYS A 79 -9.52 20.29 18.34
C LYS A 79 -10.23 19.12 19.01
N PHE A 80 -9.49 18.12 19.47
CA PHE A 80 -10.02 16.87 20.00
C PHE A 80 -9.74 16.67 21.49
N GLU A 81 -9.26 17.72 22.20
CA GLU A 81 -8.91 17.66 23.63
C GLU A 81 -10.03 17.09 24.52
N SER A 82 -11.28 17.38 24.19
CA SER A 82 -12.46 16.92 24.95
C SER A 82 -13.21 15.75 24.30
N LYS A 83 -12.60 15.11 23.28
CA LYS A 83 -13.22 13.98 22.57
C LYS A 83 -12.50 12.68 22.92
N ASP A 84 -13.18 11.83 23.69
CA ASP A 84 -12.73 10.47 23.91
C ASP A 84 -12.70 9.67 22.60
N GLY A 85 -11.84 8.66 22.54
CA GLY A 85 -11.74 7.76 21.40
C GLY A 85 -10.90 8.27 20.22
N ILE A 86 -10.32 9.49 20.27
CA ILE A 86 -9.41 9.99 19.23
C ILE A 86 -7.99 10.07 19.78
N GLU A 87 -7.09 9.28 19.20
CA GLU A 87 -5.67 9.27 19.53
C GLU A 87 -4.87 9.91 18.41
N VAL A 88 -4.19 11.01 18.69
CA VAL A 88 -3.30 11.69 17.73
C VAL A 88 -1.87 11.29 17.98
N ILE A 89 -1.24 10.66 16.98
CA ILE A 89 0.16 10.22 17.04
C ILE A 89 1.00 11.10 16.10
N HIS A 90 2.02 11.77 16.67
CA HIS A 90 3.01 12.46 15.85
C HIS A 90 4.01 11.46 15.29
N GLY A 91 4.07 11.30 13.97
CA GLY A 91 5.03 10.39 13.36
C GLY A 91 4.88 10.18 11.85
N ASP A 92 5.89 9.50 11.29
CA ASP A 92 5.82 8.99 9.91
C ASP A 92 5.19 7.61 9.95
N ILE A 93 4.03 7.45 9.31
CA ILE A 93 3.27 6.19 9.26
C ILE A 93 4.09 4.96 8.87
N LEU A 94 5.11 5.15 8.05
CA LEU A 94 5.98 4.06 7.58
C LEU A 94 7.02 3.61 8.63
N ARG A 95 7.17 4.36 9.73
CA ARG A 95 8.17 4.11 10.78
C ARG A 95 7.59 4.05 12.20
N THR A 96 6.38 4.57 12.36
CA THR A 96 5.71 4.64 13.67
C THR A 96 5.21 3.27 14.08
N SER A 97 5.47 2.89 15.33
CA SER A 97 4.78 1.74 15.94
C SER A 97 3.32 2.12 16.16
N LEU A 98 2.41 1.27 15.73
CA LEU A 98 0.97 1.53 15.77
C LEU A 98 0.30 0.58 16.75
N PRO A 99 -0.71 1.05 17.47
CA PRO A 99 -1.68 0.18 18.12
C PRO A 99 -2.40 -0.68 17.07
N ASP A 100 -3.07 -1.74 17.52
CA ASP A 100 -3.91 -2.55 16.65
C ASP A 100 -5.08 -1.73 16.11
N PHE A 101 -5.45 -2.00 14.86
CA PHE A 101 -6.59 -1.41 14.16
C PHE A 101 -7.22 -2.46 13.24
N ASN A 102 -8.53 -2.35 13.00
CA ASN A 102 -9.22 -3.26 12.09
C ASN A 102 -9.71 -2.57 10.80
N LYS A 103 -9.71 -1.25 10.74
CA LYS A 103 -10.06 -0.50 9.53
C LYS A 103 -9.09 0.62 9.23
N VAL A 104 -9.02 1.01 7.95
CA VAL A 104 -8.22 2.15 7.49
C VAL A 104 -9.12 3.07 6.67
N VAL A 105 -9.22 4.34 7.05
CA VAL A 105 -9.97 5.35 6.29
C VAL A 105 -9.12 6.61 6.20
N SER A 106 -8.72 6.99 4.98
CA SER A 106 -7.77 8.11 4.86
C SER A 106 -7.75 8.75 3.48
N ASN A 107 -7.50 10.07 3.48
CA ASN A 107 -7.05 10.81 2.31
C ASN A 107 -5.52 10.96 2.38
N ILE A 108 -4.77 9.92 1.97
CA ILE A 108 -3.33 9.87 2.14
C ILE A 108 -2.58 10.86 1.23
N PRO A 109 -1.45 11.43 1.69
CA PRO A 109 -0.56 12.20 0.82
C PRO A 109 -0.05 11.35 -0.34
N TYR A 110 -0.17 11.83 -1.57
CA TYR A 110 0.10 11.04 -2.78
C TYR A 110 1.53 10.49 -2.87
N TYR A 111 2.51 11.21 -2.34
CA TYR A 111 3.93 10.81 -2.41
C TYR A 111 4.25 9.55 -1.62
N ILE A 112 3.39 9.15 -0.66
CA ILE A 112 3.58 7.91 0.11
C ILE A 112 2.73 6.75 -0.41
N SER A 113 1.83 6.96 -1.38
CA SER A 113 0.84 5.95 -1.79
C SER A 113 1.46 4.57 -2.04
N SER A 114 2.52 4.48 -2.86
CA SER A 114 3.15 3.20 -3.15
C SER A 114 3.77 2.52 -1.91
N LYS A 115 4.44 3.30 -1.05
CA LYS A 115 5.06 2.77 0.17
C LYS A 115 4.00 2.35 1.19
N PHE A 116 2.94 3.14 1.32
CA PHE A 116 1.84 2.84 2.23
C PHE A 116 1.07 1.60 1.78
N MET A 117 0.85 1.43 0.49
CA MET A 117 0.25 0.20 -0.04
C MET A 117 1.06 -1.05 0.31
N LEU A 118 2.39 -1.00 0.13
CA LEU A 118 3.29 -2.10 0.53
C LEU A 118 3.36 -2.28 2.07
N PHE A 119 3.19 -1.22 2.84
CA PHE A 119 3.05 -1.32 4.29
C PHE A 119 1.76 -2.06 4.68
N LEU A 120 0.64 -1.76 4.01
CA LEU A 120 -0.65 -2.40 4.27
C LEU A 120 -0.66 -3.89 3.94
N THR A 121 0.11 -4.37 2.95
CA THR A 121 0.19 -5.82 2.66
C THR A 121 0.71 -6.64 3.84
N LYS A 122 1.38 -6.00 4.80
CA LYS A 122 1.94 -6.62 6.00
C LYS A 122 1.09 -6.43 7.26
N LYS A 123 -0.09 -5.82 7.13
CA LYS A 123 -0.98 -5.52 8.26
C LYS A 123 -2.26 -6.33 8.16
N LYS A 124 -2.84 -6.58 9.34
CA LYS A 124 -4.17 -7.20 9.43
C LYS A 124 -5.21 -6.10 9.53
N PHE A 125 -6.22 -6.14 8.70
CA PHE A 125 -7.37 -5.22 8.74
C PHE A 125 -8.54 -5.87 7.95
N GLU A 126 -9.75 -5.34 8.09
CA GLU A 126 -10.94 -5.83 7.42
C GLU A 126 -11.20 -5.09 6.11
N VAL A 127 -11.11 -3.76 6.15
CA VAL A 127 -11.31 -2.89 4.99
C VAL A 127 -10.44 -1.65 5.10
N CYS A 128 -9.94 -1.23 3.94
CA CYS A 128 -9.22 0.03 3.79
C CYS A 128 -9.91 0.87 2.71
N VAL A 129 -10.26 2.11 3.03
CA VAL A 129 -10.85 3.09 2.11
C VAL A 129 -9.89 4.26 1.98
N LEU A 130 -9.38 4.49 0.78
CA LEU A 130 -8.39 5.52 0.50
C LEU A 130 -8.81 6.42 -0.67
N THR A 131 -8.41 7.68 -0.60
CA THR A 131 -8.37 8.55 -1.77
C THR A 131 -6.97 8.52 -2.37
N LEU A 132 -6.86 8.10 -3.64
CA LEU A 132 -5.61 7.96 -4.38
C LEU A 132 -5.64 8.77 -5.67
N GLN A 133 -4.46 9.13 -6.21
CA GLN A 133 -4.38 9.67 -7.57
C GLN A 133 -4.96 8.65 -8.56
N LYS A 134 -5.75 9.13 -9.54
CA LYS A 134 -6.45 8.29 -10.52
C LYS A 134 -5.53 7.32 -11.24
N GLU A 135 -4.38 7.80 -11.71
CA GLU A 135 -3.40 6.95 -12.40
C GLU A 135 -2.86 5.83 -11.50
N PHE A 136 -2.57 6.15 -10.23
CA PHE A 136 -2.09 5.15 -9.29
C PHE A 136 -3.18 4.14 -8.92
N ALA A 137 -4.42 4.59 -8.73
CA ALA A 137 -5.57 3.73 -8.50
C ALA A 137 -5.79 2.75 -9.67
N GLN A 138 -5.75 3.26 -10.91
CA GLN A 138 -5.84 2.44 -12.11
C GLN A 138 -4.69 1.42 -12.20
N LYS A 139 -3.47 1.83 -11.83
CA LYS A 139 -2.30 0.95 -11.83
C LYS A 139 -2.44 -0.21 -10.86
N ILE A 140 -2.88 0.01 -9.63
CA ILE A 140 -3.03 -1.07 -8.64
C ILE A 140 -4.21 -1.99 -8.93
N ASN A 141 -5.17 -1.55 -9.74
CA ASN A 141 -6.33 -2.33 -10.20
C ASN A 141 -6.15 -2.92 -11.61
N ALA A 142 -4.99 -2.71 -12.25
CA ALA A 142 -4.77 -3.15 -13.61
C ALA A 142 -4.75 -4.69 -13.73
N GLU A 143 -5.29 -5.20 -14.82
CA GLU A 143 -5.19 -6.61 -15.20
C GLU A 143 -3.86 -6.90 -15.92
N ASN A 144 -3.47 -8.17 -15.95
CA ASN A 144 -2.29 -8.59 -16.71
C ASN A 144 -2.44 -8.23 -18.20
N GLY A 145 -1.33 -7.86 -18.83
CA GLY A 145 -1.32 -7.32 -20.21
C GLY A 145 -1.56 -5.80 -20.30
N HIS A 146 -2.26 -5.21 -19.35
CA HIS A 146 -2.52 -3.76 -19.35
C HIS A 146 -1.22 -2.95 -19.17
N PRO A 147 -1.06 -1.77 -19.83
CA PRO A 147 0.13 -0.93 -19.67
C PRO A 147 0.45 -0.52 -18.23
N GLY A 148 -0.55 -0.36 -17.37
CA GLY A 148 -0.39 -0.03 -15.96
C GLY A 148 0.01 -1.23 -15.07
N TYR A 149 -0.18 -2.48 -15.54
CA TYR A 149 0.13 -3.67 -14.76
C TYR A 149 1.63 -3.78 -14.45
N GLY A 150 2.00 -3.98 -13.20
CA GLY A 150 3.40 -3.98 -12.79
C GLY A 150 3.62 -4.59 -11.42
N ARG A 151 4.87 -4.49 -10.93
CA ARG A 151 5.25 -5.04 -9.63
C ARG A 151 4.30 -4.66 -8.51
N ILE A 152 3.96 -3.37 -8.40
CA ILE A 152 3.08 -2.89 -7.32
C ILE A 152 1.67 -3.49 -7.44
N THR A 153 1.18 -3.71 -8.66
CA THR A 153 -0.10 -4.35 -8.91
C THR A 153 -0.09 -5.78 -8.38
N VAL A 154 0.94 -6.56 -8.75
CA VAL A 154 1.09 -7.95 -8.30
C VAL A 154 1.21 -8.03 -6.78
N ALA A 155 2.07 -7.20 -6.17
CA ALA A 155 2.28 -7.19 -4.72
C ALA A 155 0.98 -6.90 -3.95
N ILE A 156 0.14 -5.98 -4.44
CA ILE A 156 -1.13 -5.64 -3.80
C ILE A 156 -2.17 -6.74 -4.06
N GLN A 157 -2.35 -7.13 -5.33
CA GLN A 157 -3.37 -8.09 -5.72
C GLN A 157 -3.06 -9.53 -5.27
N HIS A 158 -1.84 -9.82 -4.87
CA HIS A 158 -1.49 -11.06 -4.18
C HIS A 158 -2.24 -11.21 -2.86
N GLN A 159 -2.31 -10.13 -2.06
CA GLN A 159 -2.88 -10.14 -0.71
C GLN A 159 -4.31 -9.59 -0.61
N MET A 160 -4.71 -8.71 -1.55
CA MET A 160 -5.92 -7.90 -1.43
C MET A 160 -6.72 -7.84 -2.72
N ASP A 161 -8.03 -7.74 -2.57
CA ASP A 161 -8.93 -7.31 -3.63
C ASP A 161 -8.99 -5.78 -3.66
N VAL A 162 -8.86 -5.21 -4.86
CA VAL A 162 -8.90 -3.76 -5.10
C VAL A 162 -10.17 -3.43 -5.87
N LYS A 163 -10.93 -2.44 -5.40
CA LYS A 163 -12.11 -1.93 -6.11
C LYS A 163 -12.02 -0.42 -6.24
N LEU A 164 -12.10 0.08 -7.46
CA LEU A 164 -12.25 1.50 -7.73
C LEU A 164 -13.72 1.90 -7.53
N LEU A 165 -13.93 3.00 -6.82
CA LEU A 165 -15.25 3.55 -6.54
C LEU A 165 -15.42 4.89 -7.26
N ASP A 166 -15.76 5.96 -6.54
CA ASP A 166 -16.04 7.26 -7.11
C ASP A 166 -14.79 8.01 -7.55
N GLN A 167 -14.88 8.68 -8.67
CA GLN A 167 -13.92 9.70 -9.08
C GLN A 167 -14.12 10.95 -8.24
N VAL A 168 -13.01 11.54 -7.79
CA VAL A 168 -12.97 12.76 -6.98
C VAL A 168 -12.31 13.86 -7.79
N SER A 169 -13.07 14.92 -8.05
CA SER A 169 -12.56 16.08 -8.77
C SER A 169 -11.43 16.77 -8.00
N LYS A 170 -10.44 17.27 -8.72
CA LYS A 170 -9.36 18.08 -8.14
C LYS A 170 -9.85 19.36 -7.47
N GLU A 171 -11.04 19.86 -7.85
CA GLU A 171 -11.72 21.00 -7.24
C GLU A 171 -12.16 20.73 -5.79
N SER A 172 -12.38 19.47 -5.45
CA SER A 172 -12.76 19.05 -4.09
C SER A 172 -11.62 19.17 -3.08
N PHE A 173 -10.42 19.62 -3.51
CA PHE A 173 -9.24 19.75 -2.65
C PHE A 173 -8.70 21.19 -2.54
N LYS A 174 -8.13 21.51 -1.38
CA LYS A 174 -7.42 22.76 -1.15
C LYS A 174 -6.08 22.51 -0.43
N PRO A 175 -4.91 22.87 -1.04
CA PRO A 175 -4.71 23.31 -2.41
C PRO A 175 -5.14 22.28 -3.44
N ARG A 176 -5.56 22.75 -4.63
CA ARG A 176 -5.96 21.89 -5.73
C ARG A 176 -4.77 21.04 -6.23
N PRO A 177 -4.89 19.70 -6.36
CA PRO A 177 -3.88 18.86 -6.99
C PRO A 177 -3.85 19.07 -8.52
N LYS A 178 -2.79 18.54 -9.15
CA LYS A 178 -2.66 18.59 -10.62
C LYS A 178 -3.53 17.56 -11.34
N VAL A 179 -3.88 16.47 -10.64
CA VAL A 179 -4.57 15.30 -11.21
C VAL A 179 -5.84 14.98 -10.44
N GLU A 180 -6.76 14.29 -11.07
CA GLU A 180 -7.96 13.73 -10.47
C GLU A 180 -7.60 12.63 -9.47
N SER A 181 -8.52 12.35 -8.56
CA SER A 181 -8.40 11.28 -7.58
C SER A 181 -9.54 10.27 -7.73
N VAL A 182 -9.38 9.13 -7.08
CA VAL A 182 -10.38 8.06 -7.04
C VAL A 182 -10.44 7.52 -5.61
N ILE A 183 -11.63 7.31 -5.10
CA ILE A 183 -11.84 6.55 -3.87
C ILE A 183 -11.66 5.07 -4.22
N VAL A 184 -10.85 4.37 -3.46
CA VAL A 184 -10.62 2.93 -3.61
C VAL A 184 -10.93 2.20 -2.31
N THR A 185 -11.46 0.99 -2.44
CA THR A 185 -11.50 0.04 -1.32
C THR A 185 -10.51 -1.08 -1.57
N LEU A 186 -9.86 -1.50 -0.48
CA LEU A 186 -9.01 -2.67 -0.45
C LEU A 186 -9.51 -3.57 0.67
N LYS A 187 -9.66 -4.84 0.36
CA LYS A 187 -10.03 -5.88 1.33
C LYS A 187 -9.01 -6.99 1.26
N PRO A 188 -8.43 -7.44 2.38
CA PRO A 188 -7.63 -8.65 2.39
C PRO A 188 -8.43 -9.81 1.79
N LYS A 189 -7.80 -10.61 0.97
CA LYS A 189 -8.44 -11.82 0.44
C LYS A 189 -8.74 -12.77 1.59
N PRO A 190 -9.92 -13.41 1.65
CA PRO A 190 -10.27 -14.31 2.74
C PRO A 190 -9.33 -15.52 2.82
N ASN A 191 -8.88 -16.02 1.69
CA ASN A 191 -7.92 -17.12 1.58
C ASN A 191 -6.85 -16.76 0.54
N PRO A 192 -5.90 -15.86 0.88
CA PRO A 192 -4.84 -15.53 -0.04
C PRO A 192 -3.96 -16.77 -0.27
N TYR A 193 -3.45 -16.88 -1.49
CA TYR A 193 -2.47 -17.93 -1.76
C TYR A 193 -1.22 -17.69 -0.92
N LYS A 194 -0.84 -18.67 -0.13
CA LYS A 194 0.35 -18.60 0.71
C LYS A 194 1.54 -19.15 -0.07
N VAL A 195 2.38 -18.27 -0.57
CA VAL A 195 3.66 -18.66 -1.15
C VAL A 195 4.58 -19.22 -0.08
N ARG A 196 5.48 -20.12 -0.47
CA ARG A 196 6.45 -20.76 0.46
C ARG A 196 7.40 -19.75 1.11
N ASP A 197 7.78 -18.71 0.40
CA ASP A 197 8.68 -17.64 0.86
C ASP A 197 8.26 -16.29 0.26
N GLU A 198 7.62 -15.46 1.08
CA GLU A 198 7.16 -14.11 0.70
C GLU A 198 8.31 -13.19 0.26
N VAL A 199 9.48 -13.33 0.87
CA VAL A 199 10.64 -12.49 0.52
C VAL A 199 11.19 -12.90 -0.84
N PHE A 200 11.23 -14.19 -1.11
CA PHE A 200 11.62 -14.71 -2.42
C PHE A 200 10.62 -14.29 -3.50
N PHE A 201 9.32 -14.40 -3.22
CA PHE A 201 8.26 -13.95 -4.12
C PHE A 201 8.41 -12.47 -4.47
N ASP A 202 8.53 -11.59 -3.47
CA ASP A 202 8.70 -10.14 -3.68
C ASP A 202 9.94 -9.82 -4.53
N ASN A 203 11.06 -10.52 -4.29
CA ASN A 203 12.29 -10.35 -5.04
C ASN A 203 12.15 -10.84 -6.47
N LEU A 204 11.57 -12.02 -6.67
CA LEU A 204 11.31 -12.59 -7.99
C LEU A 204 10.43 -11.66 -8.83
N VAL A 205 9.30 -11.21 -8.29
CA VAL A 205 8.39 -10.27 -8.97
C VAL A 205 9.11 -8.98 -9.32
N ARG A 206 9.89 -8.40 -8.38
CA ARG A 206 10.67 -7.19 -8.62
C ARG A 206 11.62 -7.36 -9.81
N ASP A 207 12.35 -8.45 -9.83
CA ASP A 207 13.39 -8.68 -10.85
C ASP A 207 12.78 -9.03 -12.21
N LEU A 208 11.72 -9.82 -12.26
CA LEU A 208 10.99 -10.09 -13.49
C LEU A 208 10.46 -8.79 -14.12
N PHE A 209 9.89 -7.89 -13.35
CA PHE A 209 9.38 -6.61 -13.87
C PHE A 209 10.45 -5.61 -14.31
N THR A 210 11.75 -5.84 -14.05
CA THR A 210 12.83 -5.04 -14.67
C THR A 210 12.80 -5.14 -16.19
N GLN A 211 12.28 -6.25 -16.72
CA GLN A 211 12.18 -6.52 -18.15
C GLN A 211 10.76 -6.97 -18.55
N ARG A 212 9.75 -6.22 -18.11
CA ARG A 212 8.32 -6.56 -18.19
C ARG A 212 7.82 -7.02 -19.56
N ARG A 213 8.45 -6.57 -20.67
CA ARG A 213 8.04 -6.90 -22.06
C ARG A 213 8.77 -8.13 -22.63
N ARG A 214 9.73 -8.71 -21.89
CA ARG A 214 10.43 -9.93 -22.30
C ARG A 214 9.72 -11.19 -21.84
N HIS A 215 9.94 -12.30 -22.56
CA HIS A 215 9.47 -13.61 -22.17
C HIS A 215 10.05 -14.03 -20.81
N VAL A 216 9.20 -14.62 -19.97
CA VAL A 216 9.52 -15.05 -18.59
C VAL A 216 10.80 -15.88 -18.56
N LYS A 217 10.91 -16.91 -19.43
CA LYS A 217 12.08 -17.78 -19.51
C LYS A 217 13.39 -16.99 -19.66
N LYS A 218 13.44 -16.00 -20.56
CA LYS A 218 14.65 -15.21 -20.81
C LYS A 218 15.06 -14.34 -19.61
N VAL A 219 14.07 -13.79 -18.91
CA VAL A 219 14.33 -12.95 -17.73
C VAL A 219 14.77 -13.82 -16.56
N LEU A 220 14.14 -14.97 -16.40
CA LEU A 220 14.41 -15.90 -15.31
C LEU A 220 15.81 -16.55 -15.43
N VAL A 221 16.24 -16.93 -16.63
CA VAL A 221 17.62 -17.38 -16.88
C VAL A 221 18.62 -16.35 -16.36
N ARG A 222 18.45 -15.09 -16.76
CA ARG A 222 19.32 -14.01 -16.30
C ARG A 222 19.25 -13.79 -14.78
N TYR A 223 18.08 -13.89 -14.19
CA TYR A 223 17.90 -13.77 -12.74
C TYR A 223 18.67 -14.86 -11.98
N LEU A 224 18.51 -16.12 -12.40
CA LEU A 224 19.17 -17.25 -11.77
C LEU A 224 20.70 -17.18 -11.92
N GLU A 225 21.20 -16.98 -13.13
CA GLU A 225 22.64 -16.97 -13.40
C GLU A 225 23.35 -15.72 -12.85
N SER A 226 22.81 -14.52 -13.15
CA SER A 226 23.53 -13.27 -12.84
C SER A 226 23.35 -12.80 -11.40
N LYS A 227 22.21 -13.13 -10.74
CA LYS A 227 21.94 -12.68 -9.38
C LYS A 227 22.07 -13.76 -8.34
N MET A 228 21.78 -15.01 -8.70
CA MET A 228 21.80 -16.11 -7.76
C MET A 228 23.00 -17.03 -7.97
N GLY A 229 23.73 -16.89 -9.08
CA GLY A 229 24.86 -17.75 -9.39
C GLY A 229 24.48 -19.20 -9.68
N ILE A 230 23.21 -19.46 -10.04
CA ILE A 230 22.65 -20.81 -10.20
C ILE A 230 22.48 -21.12 -11.68
N PRO A 231 23.03 -22.26 -12.17
CA PRO A 231 22.78 -22.73 -13.53
C PRO A 231 21.26 -22.96 -13.74
N TYR A 232 20.70 -22.29 -14.75
CA TYR A 232 19.24 -22.36 -15.00
C TYR A 232 18.77 -23.78 -15.35
N GLN A 233 19.64 -24.61 -15.93
CA GLN A 233 19.33 -25.99 -16.33
C GLN A 233 18.85 -26.83 -15.12
N ASP A 234 19.45 -26.62 -13.95
CA ASP A 234 19.13 -27.36 -12.73
C ASP A 234 17.79 -26.90 -12.13
N ALA A 235 17.55 -25.58 -12.17
CA ALA A 235 16.29 -25.01 -11.67
C ALA A 235 15.11 -25.33 -12.59
N PHE A 236 15.31 -25.46 -13.92
CA PHE A 236 14.21 -25.60 -14.89
C PHE A 236 13.75 -27.04 -15.14
N ARG A 237 14.42 -28.03 -14.56
CA ARG A 237 13.99 -29.44 -14.69
C ARG A 237 12.61 -29.70 -14.11
N GLU A 238 12.24 -28.96 -13.06
CA GLU A 238 11.00 -29.14 -12.29
C GLU A 238 10.07 -27.92 -12.34
N VAL A 239 10.37 -26.90 -13.14
CA VAL A 239 9.61 -25.64 -13.17
C VAL A 239 8.86 -25.52 -14.50
N SER A 240 7.55 -25.38 -14.41
CA SER A 240 6.68 -25.13 -15.57
C SER A 240 6.76 -23.66 -15.97
N LEU A 241 7.48 -23.36 -17.06
CA LEU A 241 7.66 -21.99 -17.52
C LEU A 241 6.56 -21.58 -18.50
N PRO A 242 5.77 -20.55 -18.20
CA PRO A 242 4.78 -20.05 -19.13
C PRO A 242 5.45 -19.40 -20.35
N ASN A 243 4.95 -19.70 -21.54
CA ASN A 243 5.39 -19.05 -22.78
C ASN A 243 4.74 -17.67 -22.94
N LEU A 244 4.91 -16.82 -21.95
CA LEU A 244 4.33 -15.49 -21.83
C LEU A 244 5.42 -14.44 -21.59
N ARG A 245 5.08 -13.18 -21.86
CA ARG A 245 5.86 -12.04 -21.36
C ARG A 245 5.55 -11.81 -19.88
N VAL A 246 6.49 -11.23 -19.15
CA VAL A 246 6.31 -10.96 -17.73
C VAL A 246 5.03 -10.17 -17.43
N CYS A 247 4.71 -9.15 -18.25
CA CYS A 247 3.50 -8.34 -18.06
C CYS A 247 2.19 -9.06 -18.41
N GLU A 248 2.24 -10.23 -19.02
CA GLU A 248 1.07 -11.04 -19.39
C GLU A 248 0.74 -12.10 -18.33
N MET A 249 1.66 -12.34 -17.39
CA MET A 249 1.42 -13.28 -16.28
C MET A 249 0.35 -12.75 -15.32
N THR A 250 -0.56 -13.62 -14.94
CA THR A 250 -1.48 -13.37 -13.84
C THR A 250 -0.76 -13.42 -12.48
N VAL A 251 -1.35 -12.82 -11.44
CA VAL A 251 -0.82 -12.91 -10.07
C VAL A 251 -0.62 -14.38 -9.67
N ARG A 252 -1.60 -15.23 -9.99
CA ARG A 252 -1.53 -16.67 -9.69
C ARG A 252 -0.34 -17.37 -10.34
N GLN A 253 0.00 -17.00 -11.56
CA GLN A 253 1.17 -17.57 -12.25
C GLN A 253 2.49 -17.12 -11.61
N PHE A 254 2.56 -15.88 -11.07
CA PHE A 254 3.73 -15.46 -10.28
C PHE A 254 3.86 -16.26 -8.98
N GLU A 255 2.74 -16.51 -8.28
CA GLU A 255 2.69 -17.30 -7.06
C GLU A 255 3.19 -18.73 -7.30
N GLN A 256 2.63 -19.40 -8.32
CA GLN A 256 3.01 -20.75 -8.70
C GLN A 256 4.48 -20.84 -9.12
N LEU A 257 4.95 -19.92 -9.98
CA LEU A 257 6.33 -19.87 -10.39
C LEU A 257 7.30 -19.70 -9.21
N SER A 258 6.94 -18.85 -8.24
CA SER A 258 7.72 -18.67 -7.02
C SER A 258 7.84 -19.97 -6.23
N ASP A 259 6.74 -20.69 -6.04
CA ASP A 259 6.72 -21.93 -5.25
C ASP A 259 7.47 -23.08 -5.94
N GLU A 260 7.31 -23.21 -7.27
CA GLU A 260 8.03 -24.21 -8.05
C GLU A 260 9.54 -23.94 -7.99
N LEU A 261 9.97 -22.68 -8.15
CA LEU A 261 11.38 -22.32 -8.03
C LEU A 261 11.92 -22.56 -6.63
N CYS A 262 11.20 -22.16 -5.58
CA CYS A 262 11.59 -22.46 -4.20
C CYS A 262 11.75 -23.97 -3.96
N GLY A 263 10.85 -24.78 -4.53
CA GLY A 263 10.90 -26.23 -4.44
C GLY A 263 12.11 -26.83 -5.16
N ALA A 264 12.36 -26.42 -6.40
CA ALA A 264 13.50 -26.86 -7.19
C ALA A 264 14.83 -26.49 -6.54
N LEU A 265 14.96 -25.25 -6.05
CA LEU A 265 16.16 -24.77 -5.37
C LEU A 265 16.43 -25.47 -4.03
N ALA A 266 15.38 -25.86 -3.30
CA ALA A 266 15.51 -26.60 -2.05
C ALA A 266 16.06 -28.03 -2.28
N LYS A 267 15.66 -28.69 -3.36
CA LYS A 267 16.08 -30.05 -3.70
C LYS A 267 17.54 -30.12 -4.20
N SER A 268 18.03 -29.06 -4.83
CA SER A 268 19.34 -29.04 -5.51
C SER A 268 20.51 -28.63 -4.61
N ASN A 269 20.39 -28.60 -3.30
CA ASN A 269 21.38 -28.03 -2.35
C ASN A 269 21.81 -26.57 -2.64
N LEU A 270 21.12 -25.92 -3.55
CA LEU A 270 21.37 -24.51 -3.93
C LEU A 270 20.85 -23.51 -2.90
N ARG A 271 20.19 -24.00 -1.85
CA ARG A 271 19.62 -23.17 -0.75
C ARG A 271 20.71 -22.40 0.00
N GLU A 272 21.87 -23.02 0.21
CA GLU A 272 22.99 -22.38 0.89
C GLU A 272 23.54 -21.20 0.08
N GLN A 273 23.59 -21.32 -1.24
CA GLN A 273 23.99 -20.22 -2.14
C GLN A 273 22.98 -19.06 -2.13
N MET A 274 21.69 -19.34 -2.01
CA MET A 274 20.67 -18.31 -1.84
C MET A 274 20.85 -17.51 -0.54
N ILE A 275 21.15 -18.17 0.56
CA ILE A 275 21.35 -17.54 1.88
C ILE A 275 22.62 -16.67 1.84
N GLN A 276 23.71 -17.18 1.29
CA GLN A 276 25.00 -16.48 1.19
C GLN A 276 24.87 -15.19 0.34
N THR A 277 24.13 -15.24 -0.77
CA THR A 277 23.90 -14.08 -1.64
C THR A 277 23.06 -13.00 -0.94
N ARG A 278 22.09 -13.41 -0.10
CA ARG A 278 21.26 -12.49 0.71
C ARG A 278 22.07 -11.76 1.78
N THR A 279 22.95 -12.45 2.46
CA THR A 279 23.81 -11.87 3.52
C THR A 279 24.73 -10.82 2.90
N ASN A 280 25.32 -11.11 1.77
CA ASN A 280 26.22 -10.20 1.06
C ASN A 280 25.53 -8.94 0.46
N GLU A 281 24.22 -8.97 0.21
CA GLU A 281 23.44 -7.78 -0.22
C GLU A 281 22.98 -6.90 0.96
N LEU A 282 22.83 -7.48 2.13
CA LEU A 282 22.47 -6.75 3.37
C LEU A 282 23.68 -6.01 3.95
N ASP A 283 24.87 -6.61 3.84
CA ASP A 283 26.14 -6.02 4.32
C ASP A 283 26.67 -4.89 3.42
N LYS A 284 26.10 -4.70 2.21
CA LYS A 284 26.46 -3.63 1.27
C LYS A 284 25.52 -2.41 1.30
N LYS A 285 24.59 -2.35 2.27
CA LYS A 285 23.64 -1.22 2.48
C LYS A 285 23.80 -0.58 3.84
#